data_812ad5abceeed2ce11972112e3bcbbee
#
_entry.id   812ad5abceeed2ce11972112e3bcbbee
#
_cell.length_a   1.000
_cell.length_b   1.000
_cell.length_c   1.000
_cell.angle_alpha   90.00
_cell.angle_beta   90.00
_cell.angle_gamma   90.00
#
_symmetry.space_group_name_H-M   'P 1'
#
loop_
_entity.id
_entity.type
_entity.pdbx_description
1 polymer ?
#
loop_
_entity_poly.entity_id
_entity_poly.type
_entity_poly.pdbx_seq_one_letter_code
_entity_poly.pdbx_strand_id
1 'polypeptide(L)'
;MARTVTVAAIQTSYASEDIQANIDKTITLIREAAAKGAQVILPSELFQGPYFCVSQEEKWFGTAYAWREHPAVVQLQPLAKELGVVIPVSIYEREGPHYFNSLVMIDADGTLMGVYRKSHIPDGPGYQEKYYFRPGDTGFKVWDTKFGRIGVGICWDQWYPETARAMMLQGAEILLYPTAIGTEPHDDTLDTAAPWQRAMQGHAVSNVVPVVGANRIGHEQVTDAGQTFYGHSFIANHRGDLVESFGATDEGVLVHTFDLDFLDRHRAAWGFFRDRRTDLYAALANGRPA
;
A
#
# COMPACT_ATOMS: atom_id res chain seq x y z
N MET A 1 -20.10 -22.42 3.10
CA MET A 1 -20.17 -21.00 3.44
C MET A 1 -19.38 -20.26 2.38
N ALA A 2 -19.80 -19.06 1.96
CA ALA A 2 -19.03 -18.24 1.03
C ALA A 2 -17.68 -17.84 1.65
N ARG A 3 -16.63 -17.76 0.83
CA ARG A 3 -15.32 -17.25 1.28
C ARG A 3 -15.44 -15.72 1.40
N THR A 4 -15.47 -15.23 2.61
CA THR A 4 -15.48 -13.78 2.89
C THR A 4 -14.16 -13.32 3.47
N VAL A 5 -13.80 -12.06 3.21
CA VAL A 5 -12.65 -11.39 3.81
C VAL A 5 -13.04 -10.00 4.28
N THR A 6 -12.64 -9.65 5.49
CA THR A 6 -12.81 -8.31 6.05
C THR A 6 -11.46 -7.60 6.01
N VAL A 7 -11.40 -6.50 5.27
CA VAL A 7 -10.20 -5.68 5.11
C VAL A 7 -10.30 -4.39 5.92
N ALA A 8 -9.16 -3.84 6.33
CA ALA A 8 -9.09 -2.53 6.94
C ALA A 8 -7.99 -1.65 6.35
N ALA A 9 -8.23 -0.33 6.31
CA ALA A 9 -7.21 0.69 6.03
C ALA A 9 -7.04 1.57 7.27
N ILE A 10 -5.79 1.83 7.64
CA ILE A 10 -5.43 2.74 8.74
C ILE A 10 -5.10 4.11 8.16
N GLN A 11 -5.69 5.17 8.76
CA GLN A 11 -5.33 6.55 8.50
C GLN A 11 -4.93 7.23 9.81
N THR A 12 -3.71 7.75 9.89
CA THR A 12 -3.20 8.51 11.04
C THR A 12 -2.00 9.36 10.64
N SER A 13 -1.51 10.19 11.56
CA SER A 13 -0.29 11.00 11.38
C SER A 13 0.95 10.29 11.94
N TYR A 14 2.12 10.49 11.31
CA TYR A 14 3.40 9.91 11.70
C TYR A 14 4.52 10.95 11.79
N ALA A 15 4.22 12.13 12.33
CA ALA A 15 5.16 13.25 12.40
C ALA A 15 6.32 13.07 13.39
N SER A 16 6.29 12.05 14.24
CA SER A 16 7.36 11.78 15.21
C SER A 16 8.58 11.12 14.58
N GLU A 17 9.80 11.59 14.90
CA GLU A 17 11.04 10.87 14.58
C GLU A 17 11.26 9.64 15.49
N ASP A 18 10.49 9.48 16.56
CA ASP A 18 10.54 8.29 17.42
C ASP A 18 9.83 7.11 16.73
N ILE A 19 10.64 6.21 16.21
CA ILE A 19 10.19 4.98 15.51
C ILE A 19 9.26 4.15 16.42
N GLN A 20 9.60 4.04 17.72
CA GLN A 20 8.80 3.22 18.63
C GLN A 20 7.41 3.83 18.87
N ALA A 21 7.32 5.14 19.06
CA ALA A 21 6.04 5.81 19.23
C ALA A 21 5.09 5.62 18.04
N ASN A 22 5.63 5.67 16.81
CA ASN A 22 4.83 5.43 15.60
C ASN A 22 4.42 3.95 15.45
N ILE A 23 5.28 3.02 15.82
CA ILE A 23 4.94 1.58 15.85
C ILE A 23 3.85 1.32 16.89
N ASP A 24 3.97 1.84 18.10
CA ASP A 24 2.97 1.65 19.18
C ASP A 24 1.59 2.20 18.79
N LYS A 25 1.58 3.38 18.14
CA LYS A 25 0.37 3.96 17.59
C LYS A 25 -0.26 3.06 16.55
N THR A 26 0.54 2.53 15.65
CA THR A 26 0.08 1.60 14.60
C THR A 26 -0.45 0.29 15.19
N ILE A 27 0.23 -0.27 16.21
CA ILE A 27 -0.24 -1.45 16.95
C ILE A 27 -1.62 -1.20 17.57
N THR A 28 -1.83 -0.02 18.15
CA THR A 28 -3.12 0.36 18.74
C THR A 28 -4.23 0.34 17.68
N LEU A 29 -4.00 0.93 16.52
CA LEU A 29 -4.97 0.95 15.41
C LEU A 29 -5.18 -0.43 14.76
N ILE A 30 -4.13 -1.27 14.69
CA ILE A 30 -4.26 -2.67 14.25
C ILE A 30 -5.17 -3.45 15.20
N ARG A 31 -5.00 -3.28 16.52
CA ARG A 31 -5.87 -3.93 17.52
C ARG A 31 -7.32 -3.44 17.41
N GLU A 32 -7.53 -2.15 17.15
CA GLU A 32 -8.87 -1.59 16.90
C GLU A 32 -9.50 -2.21 15.65
N ALA A 33 -8.77 -2.29 14.54
CA ALA A 33 -9.24 -2.90 13.31
C ALA A 33 -9.61 -4.39 13.52
N ALA A 34 -8.74 -5.15 14.20
CA ALA A 34 -8.99 -6.54 14.53
C ALA A 34 -10.23 -6.74 15.42
N ALA A 35 -10.43 -5.85 16.40
CA ALA A 35 -11.62 -5.85 17.27
C ALA A 35 -12.91 -5.56 16.48
N LYS A 36 -12.83 -4.84 15.35
CA LYS A 36 -13.93 -4.63 14.39
C LYS A 36 -14.10 -5.79 13.40
N GLY A 37 -13.33 -6.87 13.54
CA GLY A 37 -13.41 -8.06 12.70
C GLY A 37 -12.53 -8.05 11.45
N ALA A 38 -11.62 -7.09 11.30
CA ALA A 38 -10.69 -7.06 10.17
C ALA A 38 -9.73 -8.25 10.20
N GLN A 39 -9.51 -8.85 9.04
CA GLN A 39 -8.65 -10.01 8.82
C GLN A 39 -7.38 -9.65 8.05
N VAL A 40 -7.44 -8.61 7.20
CA VAL A 40 -6.31 -8.03 6.48
C VAL A 40 -6.28 -6.55 6.80
N ILE A 41 -5.18 -6.07 7.41
CA ILE A 41 -5.10 -4.71 7.97
C ILE A 41 -3.92 -3.98 7.33
N LEU A 42 -4.20 -2.90 6.61
CA LEU A 42 -3.24 -2.12 5.85
C LEU A 42 -2.84 -0.83 6.59
N PRO A 43 -1.63 -0.73 7.16
CA PRO A 43 -1.03 0.53 7.56
C PRO A 43 -0.56 1.35 6.34
N SER A 44 -0.24 2.64 6.56
CA SER A 44 0.32 3.52 5.53
C SER A 44 1.76 3.15 5.18
N GLU A 45 2.26 3.70 4.07
CA GLU A 45 3.66 3.58 3.64
C GLU A 45 4.61 4.21 4.67
N LEU A 46 5.75 3.53 4.97
CA LEU A 46 6.85 4.03 5.83
C LEU A 46 6.35 4.61 7.16
N PHE A 47 5.35 3.99 7.76
CA PHE A 47 4.66 4.50 8.96
C PHE A 47 5.54 4.62 10.20
N GLN A 48 6.78 4.13 10.18
CA GLN A 48 7.68 4.12 11.34
C GLN A 48 8.26 5.50 11.68
N GLY A 49 8.13 6.47 10.77
CA GLY A 49 8.67 7.81 10.97
C GLY A 49 8.01 8.84 10.05
N PRO A 50 8.48 10.10 10.13
CA PRO A 50 8.09 11.11 9.19
C PRO A 50 8.55 10.71 7.78
N TYR A 51 7.86 11.24 6.77
CA TYR A 51 8.24 11.02 5.39
C TYR A 51 9.48 11.82 5.02
N PHE A 52 10.64 11.22 5.29
CA PHE A 52 11.95 11.88 5.15
C PHE A 52 12.35 12.22 3.71
N CYS A 53 11.64 11.67 2.71
CA CYS A 53 11.93 11.90 1.29
C CYS A 53 11.54 13.30 0.79
N VAL A 54 11.07 14.20 1.66
CA VAL A 54 10.86 15.62 1.33
C VAL A 54 12.18 16.35 1.08
N SER A 55 13.30 15.84 1.59
CA SER A 55 14.66 16.39 1.45
C SER A 55 15.69 15.28 1.27
N GLN A 56 16.94 15.65 0.97
CA GLN A 56 18.07 14.72 0.82
C GLN A 56 19.02 14.88 2.00
N GLU A 57 18.91 13.98 3.00
CA GLU A 57 19.72 14.02 4.21
C GLU A 57 20.32 12.65 4.55
N GLU A 58 21.63 12.62 4.72
CA GLU A 58 22.36 11.40 4.99
C GLU A 58 21.94 10.71 6.31
N LYS A 59 21.44 11.48 7.28
CA LYS A 59 21.03 10.92 8.59
C LYS A 59 19.99 9.79 8.46
N TRP A 60 19.11 9.87 7.44
CA TRP A 60 18.04 8.91 7.25
C TRP A 60 18.50 7.53 6.80
N PHE A 61 19.69 7.40 6.19
CA PHE A 61 20.23 6.07 5.88
C PHE A 61 20.48 5.22 7.13
N GLY A 62 20.64 5.87 8.30
CA GLY A 62 20.78 5.19 9.59
C GLY A 62 19.47 4.58 10.12
N THR A 63 18.32 4.88 9.52
CA THR A 63 17.02 4.35 9.95
C THR A 63 16.56 3.14 9.14
N ALA A 64 17.37 2.68 8.18
CA ALA A 64 17.10 1.48 7.38
C ALA A 64 17.64 0.22 8.05
N TYR A 65 16.91 -0.87 7.98
CA TYR A 65 17.24 -2.17 8.56
C TYR A 65 17.16 -3.29 7.53
N ALA A 66 17.85 -4.39 7.76
CA ALA A 66 17.54 -5.64 7.07
C ALA A 66 16.06 -6.00 7.34
N TRP A 67 15.32 -6.40 6.33
CA TRP A 67 13.87 -6.52 6.43
C TRP A 67 13.36 -7.43 7.57
N ARG A 68 14.13 -8.49 7.91
CA ARG A 68 13.80 -9.42 9.02
C ARG A 68 14.08 -8.82 10.40
N GLU A 69 14.96 -7.83 10.45
CA GLU A 69 15.44 -7.18 11.69
C GLU A 69 14.77 -5.82 11.91
N HIS A 70 13.94 -5.38 10.95
CA HIS A 70 13.27 -4.10 11.04
C HIS A 70 12.33 -4.07 12.27
N PRO A 71 12.42 -3.06 13.16
CA PRO A 71 11.67 -3.01 14.42
C PRO A 71 10.16 -3.22 14.25
N ALA A 72 9.55 -2.67 13.18
CA ALA A 72 8.14 -2.88 12.89
C ALA A 72 7.83 -4.34 12.54
N VAL A 73 8.67 -5.01 11.75
CA VAL A 73 8.48 -6.43 11.38
C VAL A 73 8.60 -7.32 12.61
N VAL A 74 9.62 -7.09 13.45
CA VAL A 74 9.86 -7.86 14.67
C VAL A 74 8.69 -7.77 15.65
N GLN A 75 8.07 -6.58 15.77
CA GLN A 75 6.95 -6.36 16.69
C GLN A 75 5.60 -6.77 16.09
N LEU A 76 5.37 -6.55 14.80
CA LEU A 76 4.10 -6.88 14.17
C LEU A 76 3.96 -8.38 13.84
N GLN A 77 5.06 -9.12 13.72
CA GLN A 77 5.03 -10.57 13.50
C GLN A 77 4.29 -11.32 14.63
N PRO A 78 4.65 -11.19 15.92
CA PRO A 78 3.90 -11.81 17.00
C PRO A 78 2.48 -11.26 17.15
N LEU A 79 2.26 -9.97 16.86
CA LEU A 79 0.93 -9.35 16.89
C LEU A 79 0.01 -9.95 15.82
N ALA A 80 0.48 -10.16 14.60
CA ALA A 80 -0.28 -10.81 13.54
C ALA A 80 -0.77 -12.20 13.97
N LYS A 81 0.13 -12.98 14.58
CA LYS A 81 -0.20 -14.30 15.13
C LYS A 81 -1.18 -14.23 16.31
N GLU A 82 -0.99 -13.30 17.24
CA GLU A 82 -1.85 -13.09 18.41
C GLU A 82 -3.30 -12.78 17.98
N LEU A 83 -3.45 -11.87 17.01
CA LEU A 83 -4.75 -11.42 16.53
C LEU A 83 -5.32 -12.30 15.43
N GLY A 84 -4.51 -13.16 14.82
CA GLY A 84 -4.90 -14.01 13.69
C GLY A 84 -5.18 -13.21 12.41
N VAL A 85 -4.45 -12.13 12.16
CA VAL A 85 -4.65 -11.19 11.04
C VAL A 85 -3.43 -11.11 10.11
N VAL A 86 -3.67 -10.80 8.84
CA VAL A 86 -2.63 -10.52 7.85
C VAL A 86 -2.24 -9.04 7.91
N ILE A 87 -0.94 -8.75 7.95
CA ILE A 87 -0.43 -7.38 8.01
C ILE A 87 0.65 -7.19 6.94
N PRO A 88 0.41 -6.40 5.89
CA PRO A 88 1.45 -5.90 4.99
C PRO A 88 2.18 -4.74 5.67
N VAL A 89 3.46 -4.89 5.95
CA VAL A 89 4.28 -3.96 6.72
C VAL A 89 5.25 -3.22 5.80
N SER A 90 4.95 -1.95 5.49
CA SER A 90 5.86 -1.10 4.71
C SER A 90 7.04 -0.66 5.57
N ILE A 91 8.26 -0.73 5.01
CA ILE A 91 9.51 -0.48 5.73
C ILE A 91 10.56 0.22 4.85
N TYR A 92 11.53 0.89 5.50
CA TYR A 92 12.80 1.28 4.90
C TYR A 92 13.80 0.13 5.02
N GLU A 93 14.04 -0.57 3.91
CA GLU A 93 14.91 -1.76 3.86
C GLU A 93 16.34 -1.39 3.49
N ARG A 94 17.31 -2.02 4.18
CA ARG A 94 18.70 -2.09 3.76
C ARG A 94 19.10 -3.53 3.45
N GLU A 95 19.67 -3.77 2.28
CA GLU A 95 20.28 -5.04 1.91
C GLU A 95 21.70 -4.83 1.36
N GLY A 96 22.69 -5.17 2.18
CA GLY A 96 24.09 -4.86 1.87
C GLY A 96 24.29 -3.35 1.67
N PRO A 97 24.79 -2.89 0.50
CA PRO A 97 24.96 -1.48 0.20
C PRO A 97 23.70 -0.85 -0.41
N HIS A 98 22.58 -1.58 -0.56
CA HIS A 98 21.39 -1.15 -1.26
C HIS A 98 20.26 -0.79 -0.30
N TYR A 99 19.45 0.19 -0.70
CA TYR A 99 18.31 0.67 0.07
C TYR A 99 17.05 0.62 -0.77
N PHE A 100 15.93 0.22 -0.15
CA PHE A 100 14.65 0.02 -0.82
C PHE A 100 13.49 0.52 0.03
N ASN A 101 12.47 1.02 -0.63
CA ASN A 101 11.15 1.14 -0.06
C ASN A 101 10.46 -0.22 -0.25
N SER A 102 10.19 -0.91 0.84
CA SER A 102 9.81 -2.33 0.83
C SER A 102 8.57 -2.61 1.64
N LEU A 103 7.96 -3.75 1.38
CA LEU A 103 6.82 -4.25 2.14
C LEU A 103 7.05 -5.73 2.47
N VAL A 104 6.94 -6.06 3.75
CA VAL A 104 6.96 -7.44 4.25
C VAL A 104 5.54 -7.92 4.48
N MET A 105 5.15 -9.01 3.86
CA MET A 105 3.85 -9.64 4.13
C MET A 105 3.97 -10.56 5.34
N ILE A 106 3.13 -10.34 6.35
CA ILE A 106 3.02 -11.20 7.53
C ILE A 106 1.65 -11.89 7.48
N ASP A 107 1.63 -13.22 7.44
CA ASP A 107 0.38 -13.99 7.47
C ASP A 107 -0.20 -14.09 8.89
N ALA A 108 -1.43 -14.53 8.98
CA ALA A 108 -2.22 -14.60 10.20
C ALA A 108 -1.68 -15.56 11.28
N ASP A 109 -0.75 -16.44 10.94
CA ASP A 109 -0.04 -17.30 11.88
C ASP A 109 1.32 -16.72 12.33
N GLY A 110 1.68 -15.51 11.82
CA GLY A 110 2.95 -14.86 12.04
C GLY A 110 4.04 -15.26 11.04
N THR A 111 3.72 -16.04 10.01
CA THR A 111 4.69 -16.40 8.97
C THR A 111 5.11 -15.16 8.16
N LEU A 112 6.42 -14.91 8.05
CA LEU A 112 6.97 -13.89 7.16
C LEU A 112 7.01 -14.45 5.74
N MET A 113 6.12 -13.96 4.87
CA MET A 113 5.93 -14.49 3.51
C MET A 113 6.90 -13.88 2.48
N GLY A 114 7.86 -13.10 2.92
CA GLY A 114 8.86 -12.45 2.06
C GLY A 114 8.56 -10.98 1.82
N VAL A 115 9.34 -10.36 0.93
CA VAL A 115 9.39 -8.93 0.69
C VAL A 115 9.00 -8.60 -0.75
N TYR A 116 8.28 -7.48 -0.93
CA TYR A 116 8.13 -6.75 -2.17
C TYR A 116 8.88 -5.43 -2.06
N ARG A 117 9.66 -5.07 -3.07
CA ARG A 117 10.37 -3.80 -3.19
C ARG A 117 9.67 -2.93 -4.20
N LYS A 118 9.31 -1.70 -3.83
CA LYS A 118 8.61 -0.72 -4.66
C LYS A 118 9.25 -0.61 -6.04
N SER A 119 8.46 -0.88 -7.07
CA SER A 119 8.98 -0.95 -8.44
C SER A 119 9.17 0.43 -9.06
N HIS A 120 8.24 1.34 -8.83
CA HIS A 120 8.26 2.69 -9.37
C HIS A 120 8.63 3.69 -8.28
N ILE A 121 9.78 4.35 -8.44
CA ILE A 121 10.31 5.31 -7.47
C ILE A 121 10.07 6.74 -8.00
N PRO A 122 9.25 7.55 -7.31
CA PRO A 122 9.03 8.94 -7.71
C PRO A 122 10.28 9.79 -7.48
N ASP A 123 10.33 10.93 -8.18
CA ASP A 123 11.34 11.95 -7.96
C ASP A 123 10.76 13.32 -8.32
N GLY A 124 10.84 14.26 -7.39
CA GLY A 124 10.30 15.59 -7.55
C GLY A 124 10.29 16.37 -6.25
N PRO A 125 9.93 17.65 -6.27
CA PRO A 125 9.80 18.45 -5.06
C PRO A 125 8.84 17.79 -4.07
N GLY A 126 9.29 17.61 -2.82
CA GLY A 126 8.52 16.92 -1.77
C GLY A 126 8.50 15.39 -1.84
N TYR A 127 9.04 14.78 -2.91
CA TYR A 127 9.05 13.34 -3.14
C TYR A 127 10.38 12.88 -3.76
N GLN A 128 11.50 13.19 -3.08
CA GLN A 128 12.87 12.91 -3.57
C GLN A 128 13.30 11.48 -3.24
N GLU A 129 12.46 10.50 -3.55
CA GLU A 129 12.68 9.10 -3.17
C GLU A 129 13.88 8.47 -3.87
N LYS A 130 14.26 8.90 -5.08
CA LYS A 130 15.42 8.36 -5.81
C LYS A 130 16.77 8.63 -5.13
N TYR A 131 16.84 9.58 -4.21
CA TYR A 131 18.03 9.78 -3.40
C TYR A 131 18.25 8.63 -2.42
N TYR A 132 17.17 8.04 -1.91
CA TYR A 132 17.21 6.99 -0.89
C TYR A 132 17.06 5.59 -1.46
N PHE A 133 16.16 5.40 -2.43
CA PHE A 133 15.76 4.08 -2.88
C PHE A 133 16.14 3.82 -4.32
N ARG A 134 16.65 2.63 -4.55
CA ARG A 134 16.72 2.09 -5.90
C ARG A 134 15.39 1.42 -6.27
N PRO A 135 15.05 1.32 -7.59
CA PRO A 135 13.91 0.55 -8.05
C PRO A 135 13.96 -0.90 -7.55
N GLY A 136 12.79 -1.44 -7.19
CA GLY A 136 12.66 -2.80 -6.73
C GLY A 136 13.03 -3.85 -7.79
N ASP A 137 13.56 -4.96 -7.32
CA ASP A 137 14.07 -6.08 -8.13
C ASP A 137 13.30 -7.39 -7.89
N THR A 138 12.21 -7.33 -7.11
CA THR A 138 11.40 -8.50 -6.75
C THR A 138 10.32 -8.85 -7.78
N GLY A 139 10.05 -7.97 -8.73
CA GLY A 139 8.83 -8.02 -9.55
C GLY A 139 7.57 -7.79 -8.73
N PHE A 140 6.42 -7.67 -9.41
CA PHE A 140 5.12 -7.58 -8.73
C PHE A 140 4.78 -8.91 -8.06
N LYS A 141 4.18 -8.85 -6.86
CA LYS A 141 3.91 -10.02 -6.04
C LYS A 141 2.46 -10.14 -5.62
N VAL A 142 2.03 -11.39 -5.53
CA VAL A 142 0.77 -11.81 -4.91
C VAL A 142 1.10 -12.88 -3.88
N TRP A 143 0.54 -12.73 -2.68
CA TRP A 143 0.72 -13.70 -1.61
C TRP A 143 -0.56 -14.49 -1.36
N ASP A 144 -0.41 -15.80 -1.23
CA ASP A 144 -1.51 -16.72 -0.88
C ASP A 144 -1.62 -16.77 0.64
N THR A 145 -2.39 -15.85 1.21
CA THR A 145 -2.55 -15.69 2.65
C THR A 145 -3.71 -16.53 3.17
N LYS A 146 -3.82 -16.64 4.49
CA LYS A 146 -4.96 -17.33 5.14
C LYS A 146 -6.33 -16.82 4.66
N PHE A 147 -6.46 -15.55 4.26
CA PHE A 147 -7.75 -14.93 3.95
C PHE A 147 -7.96 -14.61 2.48
N GLY A 148 -7.06 -15.04 1.62
CA GLY A 148 -7.14 -14.85 0.19
C GLY A 148 -5.83 -14.41 -0.43
N ARG A 149 -5.82 -14.25 -1.75
CA ARG A 149 -4.66 -13.87 -2.54
C ARG A 149 -4.55 -12.36 -2.62
N ILE A 150 -3.53 -11.80 -1.98
CA ILE A 150 -3.34 -10.37 -1.79
C ILE A 150 -2.24 -9.84 -2.70
N GLY A 151 -2.55 -8.90 -3.59
CA GLY A 151 -1.58 -8.13 -4.35
C GLY A 151 -1.31 -6.79 -3.67
N VAL A 152 -0.05 -6.35 -3.61
CA VAL A 152 0.32 -5.05 -3.02
C VAL A 152 1.24 -4.30 -3.95
N GLY A 153 0.88 -3.05 -4.27
CA GLY A 153 1.75 -2.04 -4.84
C GLY A 153 1.98 -0.92 -3.82
N ILE A 154 3.16 -0.30 -3.79
CA ILE A 154 3.48 0.76 -2.82
C ILE A 154 3.36 2.13 -3.50
N CYS A 155 2.50 3.00 -2.98
CA CYS A 155 2.36 4.42 -3.30
C CYS A 155 2.44 4.69 -4.81
N TRP A 156 3.59 5.14 -5.35
CA TRP A 156 3.75 5.49 -6.77
C TRP A 156 3.37 4.38 -7.74
N ASP A 157 3.45 3.10 -7.34
CA ASP A 157 2.96 1.95 -8.12
C ASP A 157 1.47 2.07 -8.45
N GLN A 158 0.70 2.80 -7.65
CA GLN A 158 -0.74 2.99 -7.80
C GLN A 158 -1.15 3.76 -9.07
N TRP A 159 -0.23 4.54 -9.65
CA TRP A 159 -0.50 5.28 -10.87
C TRP A 159 -0.40 4.45 -12.14
N TYR A 160 0.19 3.25 -12.04
CA TYR A 160 0.49 2.39 -13.18
C TYR A 160 -0.55 1.26 -13.32
N PRO A 161 -1.43 1.29 -14.34
CA PRO A 161 -2.39 0.22 -14.59
C PRO A 161 -1.74 -1.15 -14.74
N GLU A 162 -0.50 -1.18 -15.21
CA GLU A 162 0.31 -2.39 -15.37
C GLU A 162 0.55 -3.09 -14.04
N THR A 163 0.76 -2.35 -12.95
CA THR A 163 0.94 -2.91 -11.61
C THR A 163 -0.30 -3.70 -11.19
N ALA A 164 -1.48 -3.07 -11.25
CA ALA A 164 -2.74 -3.71 -10.91
C ALA A 164 -2.99 -4.94 -11.80
N ARG A 165 -2.83 -4.79 -13.13
CA ARG A 165 -3.07 -5.86 -14.10
C ARG A 165 -2.11 -7.02 -13.92
N ALA A 166 -0.82 -6.77 -13.64
CA ALA A 166 0.17 -7.82 -13.42
C ALA A 166 -0.16 -8.65 -12.17
N MET A 167 -0.56 -8.00 -11.06
CA MET A 167 -0.98 -8.70 -9.85
C MET A 167 -2.26 -9.52 -10.07
N MET A 168 -3.22 -8.98 -10.81
CA MET A 168 -4.44 -9.72 -11.16
C MET A 168 -4.17 -10.94 -12.02
N LEU A 169 -3.23 -10.87 -12.96
CA LEU A 169 -2.82 -12.01 -13.77
C LEU A 169 -2.08 -13.08 -12.96
N GLN A 170 -1.49 -12.72 -11.82
CA GLN A 170 -0.95 -13.64 -10.83
C GLN A 170 -2.04 -14.19 -9.89
N GLY A 171 -3.30 -13.75 -10.07
CA GLY A 171 -4.47 -14.24 -9.37
C GLY A 171 -4.80 -13.51 -8.07
N ALA A 172 -4.43 -12.23 -7.94
CA ALA A 172 -4.87 -11.43 -6.80
C ALA A 172 -6.40 -11.39 -6.69
N GLU A 173 -6.92 -11.45 -5.48
CA GLU A 173 -8.34 -11.32 -5.15
C GLU A 173 -8.65 -9.95 -4.55
N ILE A 174 -7.64 -9.29 -3.98
CA ILE A 174 -7.69 -7.93 -3.41
C ILE A 174 -6.39 -7.22 -3.76
N LEU A 175 -6.45 -5.92 -4.05
CA LEU A 175 -5.29 -5.06 -4.25
C LEU A 175 -5.17 -4.04 -3.11
N LEU A 176 -3.98 -3.92 -2.54
CA LEU A 176 -3.68 -3.00 -1.45
C LEU A 176 -2.60 -2.01 -1.89
N TYR A 177 -2.75 -0.74 -1.48
CA TYR A 177 -1.81 0.34 -1.76
C TYR A 177 -1.53 1.15 -0.49
N PRO A 178 -0.50 0.76 0.31
CA PRO A 178 0.03 1.65 1.35
C PRO A 178 0.68 2.85 0.69
N THR A 179 0.38 4.04 1.19
CA THR A 179 0.70 5.31 0.51
C THR A 179 1.16 6.36 1.52
N ALA A 180 2.01 7.27 1.04
CA ALA A 180 2.35 8.54 1.66
C ALA A 180 2.28 9.63 0.56
N ILE A 181 1.09 10.17 0.34
CA ILE A 181 0.82 11.17 -0.70
C ILE A 181 0.10 12.38 -0.09
N GLY A 182 0.48 13.56 -0.51
CA GLY A 182 -0.02 14.82 0.02
C GLY A 182 -0.05 15.92 -1.02
N THR A 183 0.07 17.14 -0.54
CA THR A 183 0.12 18.35 -1.39
C THR A 183 1.36 18.35 -2.28
N GLU A 184 1.31 19.17 -3.32
CA GLU A 184 2.46 19.41 -4.20
C GLU A 184 3.19 20.68 -3.74
N PRO A 185 4.38 20.58 -3.06
CA PRO A 185 5.02 21.74 -2.45
C PRO A 185 5.43 22.84 -3.43
N HIS A 186 5.50 22.53 -4.73
CA HIS A 186 5.89 23.46 -5.79
C HIS A 186 4.71 24.09 -6.53
N ASP A 187 3.48 23.62 -6.28
CA ASP A 187 2.27 24.10 -6.94
C ASP A 187 1.06 23.94 -6.01
N ASP A 188 0.70 24.99 -5.31
CA ASP A 188 -0.42 25.04 -4.37
C ASP A 188 -1.82 25.03 -5.06
N THR A 189 -1.84 25.14 -6.38
CA THR A 189 -3.07 25.04 -7.17
C THR A 189 -3.40 23.61 -7.58
N LEU A 190 -2.45 22.68 -7.43
CA LEU A 190 -2.60 21.29 -7.85
C LEU A 190 -3.14 20.42 -6.69
N ASP A 191 -4.43 20.02 -6.80
CA ASP A 191 -5.05 19.03 -5.92
C ASP A 191 -5.01 17.64 -6.58
N THR A 192 -4.22 16.74 -6.02
CA THR A 192 -4.06 15.37 -6.51
C THR A 192 -4.91 14.33 -5.77
N ALA A 193 -5.65 14.71 -4.72
CA ALA A 193 -6.42 13.76 -3.89
C ALA A 193 -7.50 13.02 -4.71
N ALA A 194 -8.33 13.77 -5.44
CA ALA A 194 -9.37 13.17 -6.26
C ALA A 194 -8.83 12.40 -7.48
N PRO A 195 -7.82 12.88 -8.25
CA PRO A 195 -7.13 12.07 -9.25
C PRO A 195 -6.54 10.78 -8.70
N TRP A 196 -5.91 10.81 -7.52
CA TRP A 196 -5.35 9.65 -6.85
C TRP A 196 -6.42 8.57 -6.58
N GLN A 197 -7.54 8.92 -5.97
CA GLN A 197 -8.63 7.96 -5.74
C GLN A 197 -9.18 7.40 -7.06
N ARG A 198 -9.38 8.27 -8.07
CA ARG A 198 -9.92 7.84 -9.37
C ARG A 198 -9.01 6.86 -10.11
N ALA A 199 -7.69 7.02 -10.03
CA ALA A 199 -6.76 6.07 -10.62
C ALA A 199 -6.99 4.66 -10.06
N MET A 200 -7.10 4.53 -8.75
CA MET A 200 -7.32 3.24 -8.10
C MET A 200 -8.76 2.71 -8.25
N GLN A 201 -9.77 3.59 -8.30
CA GLN A 201 -11.12 3.20 -8.70
C GLN A 201 -11.14 2.62 -10.13
N GLY A 202 -10.35 3.20 -11.05
CA GLY A 202 -10.14 2.66 -12.39
C GLY A 202 -9.54 1.25 -12.38
N HIS A 203 -8.57 0.98 -11.47
CA HIS A 203 -8.03 -0.37 -11.29
C HIS A 203 -9.09 -1.34 -10.76
N ALA A 204 -9.92 -0.90 -9.81
CA ALA A 204 -11.00 -1.72 -9.27
C ALA A 204 -11.98 -2.15 -10.38
N VAL A 205 -12.45 -1.21 -11.20
CA VAL A 205 -13.39 -1.45 -12.29
C VAL A 205 -12.77 -2.33 -13.38
N SER A 206 -11.59 -1.96 -13.89
CA SER A 206 -10.97 -2.64 -15.04
C SER A 206 -10.49 -4.05 -14.72
N ASN A 207 -10.33 -4.39 -13.44
CA ASN A 207 -9.91 -5.71 -12.97
C ASN A 207 -11.02 -6.47 -12.22
N VAL A 208 -12.18 -5.85 -11.98
CA VAL A 208 -13.29 -6.42 -11.19
C VAL A 208 -12.76 -6.92 -9.83
N VAL A 209 -12.12 -6.03 -9.07
CA VAL A 209 -11.40 -6.36 -7.83
C VAL A 209 -11.59 -5.27 -6.78
N PRO A 210 -11.71 -5.60 -5.49
CA PRO A 210 -11.63 -4.61 -4.42
C PRO A 210 -10.23 -3.98 -4.35
N VAL A 211 -10.19 -2.67 -4.06
CA VAL A 211 -8.96 -1.90 -3.87
C VAL A 211 -9.00 -1.18 -2.54
N VAL A 212 -7.91 -1.25 -1.78
CA VAL A 212 -7.74 -0.57 -0.49
C VAL A 212 -6.56 0.38 -0.58
N GLY A 213 -6.78 1.66 -0.34
CA GLY A 213 -5.75 2.69 -0.23
C GLY A 213 -5.64 3.20 1.20
N ALA A 214 -4.46 3.11 1.80
CA ALA A 214 -4.17 3.64 3.13
C ALA A 214 -3.13 4.76 3.03
N ASN A 215 -3.51 5.97 3.42
CA ASN A 215 -2.66 7.16 3.40
C ASN A 215 -2.50 7.72 4.81
N ARG A 216 -1.49 8.56 5.01
CA ARG A 216 -1.27 9.33 6.22
C ARG A 216 -1.95 10.69 6.15
N ILE A 217 -2.07 11.39 7.31
CA ILE A 217 -2.64 12.73 7.45
C ILE A 217 -1.67 13.67 8.17
N GLY A 218 -1.96 14.95 8.06
CA GLY A 218 -1.31 16.02 8.84
C GLY A 218 -0.06 16.55 8.16
N HIS A 219 0.53 17.55 8.81
CA HIS A 219 1.77 18.18 8.36
C HIS A 219 2.97 17.53 9.05
N GLU A 220 3.96 17.15 8.26
CA GLU A 220 5.23 16.60 8.74
C GLU A 220 6.35 17.56 8.36
N GLN A 221 7.02 18.13 9.38
CA GLN A 221 8.20 18.98 9.22
C GLN A 221 9.44 18.14 9.49
N VAL A 222 10.26 17.91 8.47
CA VAL A 222 11.43 17.02 8.57
C VAL A 222 12.72 17.80 8.78
N THR A 223 12.80 18.99 8.17
CA THR A 223 13.89 19.97 8.31
C THR A 223 13.33 21.35 7.98
N ASP A 224 13.99 22.11 7.08
CA ASP A 224 13.40 23.30 6.49
C ASP A 224 12.31 22.98 5.45
N ALA A 225 12.21 21.70 5.03
CA ALA A 225 11.18 21.19 4.16
C ALA A 225 10.10 20.43 4.93
N GLY A 226 8.84 20.61 4.54
CA GLY A 226 7.70 19.93 5.10
C GLY A 226 6.74 19.41 4.04
N GLN A 227 5.89 18.47 4.42
CA GLN A 227 4.86 17.92 3.56
C GLN A 227 3.53 17.83 4.32
N THR A 228 2.45 18.19 3.64
CA THR A 228 1.09 18.01 4.19
C THR A 228 0.41 16.85 3.48
N PHE A 229 0.12 15.80 4.23
CA PHE A 229 -0.58 14.61 3.72
C PHE A 229 -2.08 14.82 3.84
N TYR A 230 -2.80 14.53 2.77
CA TYR A 230 -4.22 14.87 2.65
C TYR A 230 -5.18 13.72 3.03
N GLY A 231 -4.68 12.61 3.56
CA GLY A 231 -5.54 11.51 3.98
C GLY A 231 -6.32 10.88 2.83
N HIS A 232 -7.64 10.92 2.93
CA HIS A 232 -8.57 10.34 1.97
C HIS A 232 -8.39 8.84 1.74
N SER A 233 -7.92 8.09 2.76
CA SER A 233 -7.89 6.62 2.72
C SER A 233 -9.27 6.06 2.40
N PHE A 234 -9.30 4.93 1.68
CA PHE A 234 -10.57 4.41 1.19
C PHE A 234 -10.51 2.88 0.97
N ILE A 235 -11.71 2.30 0.87
CA ILE A 235 -11.96 0.96 0.37
C ILE A 235 -12.93 1.09 -0.80
N ALA A 236 -12.52 0.61 -1.98
CA ALA A 236 -13.34 0.59 -3.19
C ALA A 236 -13.79 -0.84 -3.50
N ASN A 237 -15.04 -1.00 -3.94
CA ASN A 237 -15.54 -2.27 -4.41
C ASN A 237 -15.12 -2.54 -5.88
N HIS A 238 -15.47 -3.70 -6.39
CA HIS A 238 -15.16 -4.15 -7.76
C HIS A 238 -15.78 -3.29 -8.89
N ARG A 239 -16.67 -2.35 -8.56
CA ARG A 239 -17.26 -1.38 -9.50
C ARG A 239 -16.64 0.01 -9.37
N GLY A 240 -15.65 0.16 -8.47
CA GLY A 240 -15.00 1.42 -8.21
C GLY A 240 -15.77 2.34 -7.25
N ASP A 241 -16.92 1.90 -6.69
CA ASP A 241 -17.61 2.68 -5.68
C ASP A 241 -16.78 2.70 -4.38
N LEU A 242 -16.61 3.87 -3.79
CA LEU A 242 -16.01 3.99 -2.46
C LEU A 242 -17.03 3.50 -1.42
N VAL A 243 -16.82 2.30 -0.87
CA VAL A 243 -17.72 1.69 0.13
C VAL A 243 -17.41 2.17 1.53
N GLU A 244 -16.14 2.54 1.78
CA GLU A 244 -15.68 3.21 2.99
C GLU A 244 -14.67 4.28 2.59
N SER A 245 -14.67 5.43 3.23
CA SER A 245 -13.69 6.50 2.98
C SER A 245 -13.56 7.44 4.15
N PHE A 246 -12.34 7.94 4.38
CA PHE A 246 -12.05 9.07 5.26
C PHE A 246 -11.92 10.38 4.46
N GLY A 247 -12.08 11.49 5.12
CA GLY A 247 -11.67 12.81 4.64
C GLY A 247 -10.20 13.11 4.92
N ALA A 248 -9.84 14.38 4.78
CA ALA A 248 -8.46 14.84 4.88
C ALA A 248 -7.88 14.80 6.31
N THR A 249 -8.71 14.80 7.33
CA THR A 249 -8.30 14.95 8.75
C THR A 249 -8.82 13.84 9.66
N ASP A 250 -9.64 12.92 9.14
CA ASP A 250 -10.16 11.82 9.92
C ASP A 250 -9.03 10.88 10.33
N GLU A 251 -9.06 10.40 11.58
CA GLU A 251 -8.08 9.44 12.10
C GLU A 251 -8.78 8.18 12.58
N GLY A 252 -8.22 7.02 12.26
CA GLY A 252 -8.75 5.73 12.71
C GLY A 252 -8.64 4.63 11.67
N VAL A 253 -9.63 3.73 11.67
CA VAL A 253 -9.65 2.53 10.81
C VAL A 253 -10.96 2.43 10.04
N LEU A 254 -10.86 2.26 8.72
CA LEU A 254 -11.94 1.86 7.83
C LEU A 254 -12.00 0.34 7.79
N VAL A 255 -13.22 -0.25 7.76
CA VAL A 255 -13.38 -1.72 7.74
C VAL A 255 -14.53 -2.09 6.82
N HIS A 256 -14.30 -3.04 5.89
CA HIS A 256 -15.33 -3.55 4.99
C HIS A 256 -15.15 -5.05 4.69
N THR A 257 -16.26 -5.75 4.43
CA THR A 257 -16.25 -7.19 4.14
C THR A 257 -16.63 -7.46 2.69
N PHE A 258 -15.86 -8.31 2.01
CA PHE A 258 -16.12 -8.75 0.65
C PHE A 258 -16.40 -10.25 0.58
N ASP A 259 -17.28 -10.66 -0.34
CA ASP A 259 -17.53 -12.05 -0.74
C ASP A 259 -16.63 -12.40 -1.93
N LEU A 260 -15.54 -13.13 -1.68
CA LEU A 260 -14.57 -13.52 -2.71
C LEU A 260 -15.16 -14.48 -3.75
N ASP A 261 -16.07 -15.36 -3.35
CA ASP A 261 -16.70 -16.31 -4.27
C ASP A 261 -17.66 -15.59 -5.22
N PHE A 262 -18.36 -14.55 -4.74
CA PHE A 262 -19.15 -13.68 -5.61
C PHE A 262 -18.25 -12.95 -6.60
N LEU A 263 -17.17 -12.34 -6.13
CA LEU A 263 -16.24 -11.58 -6.98
C LEU A 263 -15.61 -12.44 -8.06
N ASP A 264 -15.24 -13.66 -7.74
CA ASP A 264 -14.66 -14.60 -8.72
C ASP A 264 -15.65 -14.96 -9.82
N ARG A 265 -16.88 -15.35 -9.45
CA ARG A 265 -17.95 -15.61 -10.42
C ARG A 265 -18.30 -14.39 -11.25
N HIS A 266 -18.39 -13.21 -10.62
CA HIS A 266 -18.72 -11.97 -11.31
C HIS A 266 -17.63 -11.56 -12.31
N ARG A 267 -16.35 -11.69 -11.94
CA ARG A 267 -15.21 -11.43 -12.82
C ARG A 267 -15.21 -12.35 -14.05
N ALA A 268 -15.50 -13.64 -13.84
CA ALA A 268 -15.61 -14.60 -14.92
C ALA A 268 -16.77 -14.25 -15.88
N ALA A 269 -17.92 -13.85 -15.35
CA ALA A 269 -19.11 -13.48 -16.14
C ALA A 269 -18.88 -12.22 -16.99
N TRP A 270 -18.19 -11.20 -16.44
CA TRP A 270 -17.85 -9.98 -17.19
C TRP A 270 -16.87 -10.22 -18.35
N GLY A 271 -15.99 -11.21 -18.23
CA GLY A 271 -15.13 -11.67 -19.32
C GLY A 271 -13.93 -10.76 -19.62
N PHE A 272 -13.62 -9.74 -18.81
CA PHE A 272 -12.51 -8.80 -19.10
C PHE A 272 -11.15 -9.50 -19.24
N PHE A 273 -10.90 -10.61 -18.54
CA PHE A 273 -9.67 -11.38 -18.66
C PHE A 273 -9.69 -12.35 -19.84
N ARG A 274 -10.84 -12.94 -20.16
CA ARG A 274 -11.05 -13.82 -21.31
C ARG A 274 -10.85 -13.09 -22.63
N ASP A 275 -11.36 -11.86 -22.72
CA ASP A 275 -11.44 -11.09 -23.96
C ASP A 275 -10.20 -10.24 -24.23
N ARG A 276 -9.12 -10.44 -23.43
CA ARG A 276 -7.86 -9.73 -23.61
C ARG A 276 -7.20 -10.11 -24.95
N ARG A 277 -6.77 -9.11 -25.69
CA ARG A 277 -6.07 -9.21 -26.97
C ARG A 277 -4.56 -9.10 -26.74
N THR A 278 -3.97 -10.13 -26.12
CA THR A 278 -2.52 -10.14 -25.77
C THR A 278 -1.61 -10.03 -27.00
N ASP A 279 -2.11 -10.42 -28.18
CA ASP A 279 -1.47 -10.23 -29.46
C ASP A 279 -1.24 -8.76 -29.86
N LEU A 280 -2.01 -7.82 -29.27
CA LEU A 280 -1.92 -6.38 -29.53
C LEU A 280 -1.12 -5.61 -28.47
N TYR A 281 -0.67 -6.25 -27.38
CA TYR A 281 -0.11 -5.56 -26.23
C TYR A 281 1.43 -5.49 -26.21
N ALA A 282 2.10 -5.87 -27.30
CA ALA A 282 3.56 -5.83 -27.39
C ALA A 282 4.14 -4.42 -27.12
N ALA A 283 3.44 -3.37 -27.56
CA ALA A 283 3.84 -1.98 -27.33
C ALA A 283 3.91 -1.61 -25.85
N LEU A 284 3.07 -2.21 -24.97
CA LEU A 284 3.10 -1.97 -23.53
C LEU A 284 4.40 -2.50 -22.89
N ALA A 285 4.95 -3.59 -23.41
CA ALA A 285 6.19 -4.16 -22.90
C ALA A 285 7.45 -3.46 -23.47
N ASN A 286 7.38 -3.01 -24.71
CA ASN A 286 8.57 -2.56 -25.44
C ASN A 286 8.69 -1.03 -25.53
N GLY A 287 7.66 -0.28 -25.12
CA GLY A 287 7.60 1.18 -25.21
C GLY A 287 7.69 1.70 -26.67
N ARG A 288 7.43 0.87 -27.67
CA ARG A 288 7.49 1.21 -29.09
C ARG A 288 6.24 0.68 -29.81
N PRO A 289 5.75 1.40 -30.83
CA PRO A 289 4.72 0.85 -31.72
C PRO A 289 5.18 -0.48 -32.28
N ALA A 290 4.22 -1.40 -32.44
CA ALA A 290 4.45 -2.70 -33.08
C ALA A 290 4.78 -2.53 -34.56
#